data_9e01cfb1dcf8a4ca79e5a48c1718c2d9
#
_entry.id   9e01cfb1dcf8a4ca79e5a48c1718c2d9
#
_cell.length_a   1.000
_cell.length_b   1.000
_cell.length_c   1.000
_cell.angle_alpha   90.00
_cell.angle_beta   90.00
_cell.angle_gamma   90.00
#
_symmetry.space_group_name_H-M   'P 1'
#
loop_
_entity.id
_entity.type
_entity.pdbx_description
1 polymer ?
#
loop_
_entity_poly.entity_id
_entity_poly.type
_entity_poly.pdbx_seq_one_letter_code
_entity_poly.pdbx_strand_id
1 'polypeptide(L)'
;MTFLHYSDVNIIFPGDLTEQGWQKLLQHPEFVEYLEKVNLFVASNHGQKIGYCADVFKHCHPHLVIISNDIDHPITEEMTKLYASHAKGLPVDQANRQLLMTHRDGRVNISRYLDRRLEISTEPFYRN
;
A
#
# COMPACT_ATOMS: atom_id res chain seq x y z
N MET A 1 13.42 3.49 2.72
CA MET A 1 12.09 3.11 3.24
C MET A 1 11.62 4.11 4.28
N THR A 2 10.35 4.43 4.28
CA THR A 2 9.76 5.41 5.19
C THR A 2 8.48 4.87 5.81
N PHE A 3 8.34 5.03 7.13
CA PHE A 3 7.07 4.88 7.83
C PHE A 3 6.51 6.26 8.13
N LEU A 4 5.26 6.48 7.77
CA LEU A 4 4.52 7.67 8.14
C LEU A 4 3.47 7.30 9.18
N HIS A 5 3.53 7.95 10.33
CA HIS A 5 2.60 7.72 11.42
C HIS A 5 1.92 9.03 11.79
N TYR A 6 0.59 9.04 11.73
CA TYR A 6 -0.21 10.17 12.18
C TYR A 6 -1.49 9.64 12.84
N SER A 7 -1.63 9.89 14.14
CA SER A 7 -2.74 9.36 14.93
C SER A 7 -2.76 7.83 14.85
N ASP A 8 -3.83 7.23 14.31
CA ASP A 8 -3.93 5.78 14.09
C ASP A 8 -3.72 5.38 12.62
N VAL A 9 -3.25 6.31 11.80
CA VAL A 9 -2.91 6.03 10.39
C VAL A 9 -1.43 5.75 10.27
N ASN A 10 -1.08 4.57 9.77
CA ASN A 10 0.29 4.12 9.61
C ASN A 10 0.50 3.65 8.17
N ILE A 11 1.39 4.32 7.46
CA ILE A 11 1.67 4.06 6.05
C ILE A 11 3.13 3.65 5.90
N ILE A 12 3.40 2.60 5.13
CA ILE A 12 4.74 2.21 4.77
C ILE A 12 5.01 2.55 3.30
N PHE A 13 6.16 3.18 3.05
CA PHE A 13 6.68 3.49 1.71
C PHE A 13 8.01 2.74 1.53
N PRO A 14 8.00 1.54 0.98
CA PRO A 14 9.21 0.72 0.91
C PRO A 14 10.18 1.10 -0.21
N GLY A 15 9.74 1.90 -1.18
CA GLY A 15 10.58 2.28 -2.32
C GLY A 15 10.89 1.10 -3.21
N ASP A 16 12.17 0.87 -3.47
CA ASP A 16 12.64 -0.19 -4.37
C ASP A 16 13.12 -1.45 -3.64
N LEU A 17 12.59 -1.69 -2.46
CA LEU A 17 12.98 -2.85 -1.66
C LEU A 17 12.63 -4.15 -2.37
N THR A 18 13.62 -5.05 -2.47
CA THR A 18 13.42 -6.38 -3.06
C THR A 18 13.02 -7.40 -2.00
N GLU A 19 12.65 -8.60 -2.44
CA GLU A 19 12.32 -9.69 -1.50
C GLU A 19 13.44 -9.92 -0.49
N GLN A 20 14.71 -9.93 -0.96
CA GLN A 20 15.85 -10.10 -0.07
C GLN A 20 15.97 -8.97 0.95
N GLY A 21 15.71 -7.75 0.55
CA GLY A 21 15.69 -6.62 1.46
C GLY A 21 14.61 -6.75 2.52
N TRP A 22 13.41 -7.16 2.13
CA TRP A 22 12.33 -7.47 3.08
C TRP A 22 12.75 -8.54 4.08
N GLN A 23 13.36 -9.63 3.61
CA GLN A 23 13.77 -10.74 4.49
C GLN A 23 14.79 -10.29 5.53
N LYS A 24 15.73 -9.41 5.14
CA LYS A 24 16.69 -8.84 6.09
C LYS A 24 15.99 -8.01 7.16
N LEU A 25 15.03 -7.18 6.77
CA LEU A 25 14.30 -6.33 7.71
C LEU A 25 13.41 -7.15 8.65
N LEU A 26 12.84 -8.24 8.16
CA LEU A 26 11.99 -9.12 8.97
C LEU A 26 12.75 -9.81 10.11
N GLN A 27 14.10 -9.82 10.07
CA GLN A 27 14.91 -10.33 11.15
C GLN A 27 14.99 -9.38 12.35
N HIS A 28 14.52 -8.14 12.21
CA HIS A 28 14.55 -7.14 13.25
C HIS A 28 13.18 -7.05 13.94
N PRO A 29 13.07 -7.41 15.23
CA PRO A 29 11.78 -7.38 15.94
C PRO A 29 11.12 -6.00 15.93
N GLU A 30 11.90 -4.92 16.00
CA GLU A 30 11.36 -3.56 15.97
C GLU A 30 10.67 -3.26 14.64
N PHE A 31 11.26 -3.73 13.53
CA PHE A 31 10.66 -3.56 12.22
C PHE A 31 9.33 -4.33 12.12
N VAL A 32 9.31 -5.57 12.58
CA VAL A 32 8.09 -6.39 12.60
C VAL A 32 6.99 -5.71 13.41
N GLU A 33 7.34 -5.12 14.53
CA GLU A 33 6.39 -4.39 15.38
C GLU A 33 5.76 -3.20 14.66
N TYR A 34 6.57 -2.42 13.91
CA TYR A 34 6.05 -1.34 13.07
C TYR A 34 5.16 -1.88 11.96
N LEU A 35 5.58 -2.97 11.35
CA LEU A 35 4.86 -3.58 10.23
C LEU A 35 3.46 -4.05 10.64
N GLU A 36 3.33 -4.56 11.86
CA GLU A 36 2.04 -5.03 12.41
C GLU A 36 1.02 -3.89 12.54
N LYS A 37 1.48 -2.65 12.64
CA LYS A 37 0.62 -1.47 12.79
C LYS A 37 0.23 -0.84 11.46
N VAL A 38 0.82 -1.26 10.36
CA VAL A 38 0.57 -0.66 9.04
C VAL A 38 -0.86 -0.96 8.59
N ASN A 39 -1.59 0.10 8.25
CA ASN A 39 -2.93 -0.02 7.69
C ASN A 39 -3.03 0.40 6.23
N LEU A 40 -2.07 1.19 5.75
CA LEU A 40 -1.97 1.54 4.33
C LEU A 40 -0.60 1.08 3.82
N PHE A 41 -0.59 0.16 2.88
CA PHE A 41 0.63 -0.48 2.38
C PHE A 41 0.89 -0.05 0.95
N VAL A 42 1.98 0.69 0.74
CA VAL A 42 2.43 1.02 -0.62
C VAL A 42 3.35 -0.09 -1.11
N ALA A 43 3.03 -0.66 -2.28
CA ALA A 43 3.80 -1.78 -2.81
C ALA A 43 5.19 -1.35 -3.25
N SER A 44 6.18 -2.17 -2.96
CA SER A 44 7.56 -1.95 -3.39
C SER A 44 7.71 -2.14 -4.90
N ASN A 45 8.66 -1.44 -5.50
CA ASN A 45 9.00 -1.57 -6.94
C ASN A 45 7.76 -1.45 -7.84
N HIS A 46 6.91 -0.46 -7.58
CA HIS A 46 5.70 -0.20 -8.38
C HIS A 46 4.78 -1.41 -8.48
N GLY A 47 4.77 -2.27 -7.47
CA GLY A 47 3.95 -3.47 -7.45
C GLY A 47 4.48 -4.65 -8.25
N GLN A 48 5.66 -4.53 -8.83
CA GLN A 48 6.26 -5.60 -9.62
C GLN A 48 6.71 -6.77 -8.72
N LYS A 49 6.79 -7.95 -9.31
CA LYS A 49 7.08 -9.19 -8.59
C LYS A 49 8.39 -9.14 -7.80
N ILE A 50 9.40 -8.45 -8.30
CA ILE A 50 10.71 -8.35 -7.65
C ILE A 50 10.62 -7.73 -6.25
N GLY A 51 9.63 -6.88 -6.02
CA GLY A 51 9.41 -6.22 -4.72
C GLY A 51 8.45 -6.94 -3.78
N TYR A 52 7.84 -8.03 -4.23
CA TYR A 52 6.86 -8.76 -3.42
C TYR A 52 7.54 -9.74 -2.48
N CYS A 53 7.10 -9.76 -1.23
CA CYS A 53 7.56 -10.72 -0.23
C CYS A 53 6.36 -11.25 0.56
N ALA A 54 6.05 -12.52 0.38
CA ALA A 54 4.90 -13.15 1.03
C ALA A 54 4.99 -13.10 2.55
N ASP A 55 6.20 -13.21 3.11
CA ASP A 55 6.41 -13.25 4.55
C ASP A 55 6.05 -11.93 5.24
N VAL A 56 6.09 -10.82 4.51
CA VAL A 56 5.64 -9.51 5.03
C VAL A 56 4.18 -9.59 5.50
N PHE A 57 3.34 -10.29 4.73
CA PHE A 57 1.91 -10.36 4.99
C PHE A 57 1.52 -11.40 6.06
N LYS A 58 2.50 -12.07 6.63
CA LYS A 58 2.29 -12.83 7.88
C LYS A 58 2.17 -11.89 9.09
N HIS A 59 2.75 -10.69 8.97
CA HIS A 59 2.80 -9.68 10.04
C HIS A 59 1.95 -8.45 9.74
N CYS A 60 1.77 -8.12 8.47
CA CYS A 60 1.05 -6.94 8.04
C CYS A 60 -0.28 -7.32 7.41
N HIS A 61 -1.37 -6.77 7.97
CA HIS A 61 -2.72 -7.01 7.46
C HIS A 61 -3.37 -5.67 7.14
N PRO A 62 -2.96 -5.02 6.02
CA PRO A 62 -3.41 -3.66 5.74
C PRO A 62 -4.89 -3.62 5.37
N HIS A 63 -5.49 -2.45 5.51
CA HIS A 63 -6.83 -2.21 4.99
C HIS A 63 -6.81 -1.93 3.50
N LEU A 64 -5.73 -1.32 3.01
CA LEU A 64 -5.61 -0.93 1.62
C LEU A 64 -4.17 -1.09 1.15
N VAL A 65 -4.00 -1.63 -0.06
CA VAL A 65 -2.72 -1.64 -0.77
C VAL A 65 -2.77 -0.58 -1.86
N ILE A 66 -1.73 0.22 -1.94
CA ILE A 66 -1.59 1.28 -2.95
C ILE A 66 -0.40 0.93 -3.84
N ILE A 67 -0.62 0.92 -5.14
CA ILE A 67 0.42 0.70 -6.14
C ILE A 67 0.66 2.01 -6.87
N SER A 68 1.86 2.56 -6.69
CA SER A 68 2.30 3.74 -7.44
C SER A 68 2.94 3.26 -8.73
N ASN A 69 2.24 3.40 -9.84
CA ASN A 69 2.73 2.98 -11.15
C ASN A 69 2.30 3.94 -12.25
N ASP A 70 2.86 3.76 -13.43
CA ASP A 70 2.54 4.52 -14.63
C ASP A 70 2.65 3.60 -15.85
N ILE A 71 2.58 4.17 -17.04
CA ILE A 71 2.66 3.39 -18.29
C ILE A 71 4.00 2.67 -18.46
N ASP A 72 5.07 3.21 -17.85
CA ASP A 72 6.42 2.62 -17.95
C ASP A 72 6.65 1.53 -16.89
N HIS A 73 5.75 1.41 -15.92
CA HIS A 73 5.83 0.43 -14.85
C HIS A 73 4.54 -0.40 -14.78
N PRO A 74 4.28 -1.23 -15.82
CA PRO A 74 3.06 -2.03 -15.84
C PRO A 74 3.11 -3.11 -14.76
N ILE A 75 1.94 -3.40 -14.22
CA ILE A 75 1.78 -4.49 -13.26
C ILE A 75 0.92 -5.59 -13.90
N THR A 76 1.27 -6.84 -13.65
CA THR A 76 0.48 -7.97 -14.14
C THR A 76 -0.82 -8.10 -13.37
N GLU A 77 -1.82 -8.71 -14.02
CA GLU A 77 -3.09 -9.00 -13.33
C GLU A 77 -2.88 -9.93 -12.15
N GLU A 78 -1.97 -10.90 -12.30
CA GLU A 78 -1.59 -11.82 -11.21
C GLU A 78 -1.15 -11.06 -9.96
N MET A 79 -0.23 -10.09 -10.13
CA MET A 79 0.28 -9.30 -9.01
C MET A 79 -0.80 -8.38 -8.43
N THR A 80 -1.64 -7.81 -9.27
CA THR A 80 -2.77 -7.00 -8.82
C THR A 80 -3.69 -7.79 -7.90
N LYS A 81 -4.07 -8.98 -8.31
CA LYS A 81 -4.93 -9.86 -7.51
C LYS A 81 -4.25 -10.31 -6.22
N LEU A 82 -2.95 -10.62 -6.31
CA LEU A 82 -2.18 -11.08 -5.17
C LEU A 82 -2.10 -10.01 -4.08
N TYR A 83 -1.74 -8.78 -4.45
CA TYR A 83 -1.71 -7.68 -3.49
C TYR A 83 -3.09 -7.38 -2.91
N ALA A 84 -4.12 -7.35 -3.75
CA ALA A 84 -5.49 -7.11 -3.28
C ALA A 84 -5.93 -8.15 -2.25
N SER A 85 -5.50 -9.40 -2.39
CA SER A 85 -5.87 -10.49 -1.48
C SER A 85 -5.36 -10.28 -0.06
N HIS A 86 -4.32 -9.45 0.12
CA HIS A 86 -3.75 -9.17 1.44
C HIS A 86 -4.44 -8.03 2.18
N ALA A 87 -5.33 -7.31 1.53
CA ALA A 87 -6.00 -6.14 2.11
C ALA A 87 -7.41 -6.48 2.58
N LYS A 88 -7.79 -5.91 3.73
CA LYS A 88 -9.14 -6.09 4.30
C LYS A 88 -10.19 -5.30 3.53
N GLY A 89 -9.78 -4.20 2.92
CA GLY A 89 -10.67 -3.26 2.25
C GLY A 89 -11.07 -2.10 3.15
N LEU A 90 -11.36 -0.98 2.52
CA LEU A 90 -11.93 0.18 3.18
C LEU A 90 -12.65 1.06 2.15
N PRO A 91 -13.54 1.98 2.58
CA PRO A 91 -14.23 2.86 1.65
C PRO A 91 -13.28 3.84 0.98
N VAL A 92 -13.37 3.90 -0.36
CA VAL A 92 -12.70 4.88 -1.19
C VAL A 92 -13.75 5.41 -2.17
N ASP A 93 -13.97 6.72 -2.19
CA ASP A 93 -15.02 7.32 -3.03
C ASP A 93 -16.38 6.61 -2.85
N GLN A 94 -16.72 6.26 -1.60
CA GLN A 94 -17.97 5.60 -1.22
C GLN A 94 -18.12 4.14 -1.69
N ALA A 95 -17.04 3.53 -2.18
CA ALA A 95 -17.01 2.12 -2.56
C ALA A 95 -15.93 1.38 -1.80
N ASN A 96 -16.18 0.15 -1.39
CA ASN A 96 -15.16 -0.65 -0.72
C ASN A 96 -14.06 -1.06 -1.69
N ARG A 97 -12.81 -0.74 -1.38
CA ARG A 97 -11.65 -1.07 -2.20
C ARG A 97 -10.58 -1.76 -1.38
N GLN A 98 -9.90 -2.71 -1.97
CA GLN A 98 -8.73 -3.39 -1.39
C GLN A 98 -7.43 -2.90 -1.99
N LEU A 99 -7.46 -2.36 -3.20
CA LEU A 99 -6.28 -1.91 -3.92
C LEU A 99 -6.58 -0.68 -4.75
N LEU A 100 -5.64 0.27 -4.71
CA LEU A 100 -5.64 1.42 -5.61
C LEU A 100 -4.35 1.40 -6.42
N MET A 101 -4.45 1.77 -7.69
CA MET A 101 -3.33 1.82 -8.62
C MET A 101 -3.33 3.19 -9.29
N THR A 102 -2.24 3.95 -9.12
CA THR A 102 -2.23 5.33 -9.60
C THR A 102 -2.42 5.44 -11.12
N HIS A 103 -1.90 4.47 -11.88
CA HIS A 103 -2.08 4.48 -13.34
C HIS A 103 -3.56 4.36 -13.74
N ARG A 104 -4.36 3.61 -12.99
CA ARG A 104 -5.78 3.36 -13.27
C ARG A 104 -6.70 4.33 -12.54
N ASP A 105 -6.44 4.53 -11.26
CA ASP A 105 -7.33 5.29 -10.37
C ASP A 105 -6.96 6.76 -10.26
N GLY A 106 -5.73 7.13 -10.66
CA GLY A 106 -5.24 8.50 -10.58
C GLY A 106 -4.59 8.82 -9.25
N ARG A 107 -4.63 10.10 -8.90
CA ARG A 107 -4.05 10.59 -7.64
C ARG A 107 -4.83 10.05 -6.46
N VAL A 108 -4.10 9.53 -5.47
CA VAL A 108 -4.70 9.05 -4.22
C VAL A 108 -4.57 10.14 -3.16
N ASN A 109 -5.70 10.58 -2.61
CA ASN A 109 -5.75 11.58 -1.55
C ASN A 109 -6.17 10.91 -0.25
N ILE A 110 -5.37 11.12 0.79
CA ILE A 110 -5.62 10.57 2.12
C ILE A 110 -5.77 11.74 3.08
N SER A 111 -6.93 11.87 3.71
CA SER A 111 -7.23 12.96 4.63
C SER A 111 -7.65 12.41 5.98
N ARG A 112 -7.02 12.91 7.03
CA ARG A 112 -7.37 12.59 8.41
C ARG A 112 -7.87 13.85 9.09
N TYR A 113 -9.11 13.82 9.55
CA TYR A 113 -9.77 14.96 10.18
C TYR A 113 -9.63 14.93 11.71
N LEU A 114 -9.81 16.08 12.34
CA LEU A 114 -9.73 16.19 13.80
C LEU A 114 -10.76 15.34 14.55
N ASP A 115 -11.88 15.04 13.90
CA ASP A 115 -12.92 14.15 14.45
C ASP A 115 -12.58 12.66 14.27
N ARG A 116 -11.33 12.35 13.92
CA ARG A 116 -10.82 11.00 13.66
C ARG A 116 -11.38 10.34 12.41
N ARG A 117 -12.07 11.07 11.58
CA ARG A 117 -12.54 10.54 10.30
C ARG A 117 -11.37 10.41 9.32
N LEU A 118 -11.21 9.23 8.73
CA LEU A 118 -10.28 8.97 7.64
C LEU A 118 -11.06 8.97 6.33
N GLU A 119 -10.61 9.74 5.37
CA GLU A 119 -11.23 9.80 4.06
C GLU A 119 -10.19 9.57 2.98
N ILE A 120 -10.44 8.58 2.11
CA ILE A 120 -9.56 8.28 0.98
C ILE A 120 -10.36 8.46 -0.29
N SER A 121 -9.80 9.24 -1.21
CA SER A 121 -10.41 9.54 -2.49
C SER A 121 -9.40 9.44 -3.61
N THR A 122 -9.89 9.28 -4.84
CA THR A 122 -9.06 9.24 -6.03
C THR A 122 -9.45 10.37 -6.98
N GLU A 123 -8.47 10.83 -7.76
CA GLU A 123 -8.67 11.90 -8.72
C GLU A 123 -7.93 11.55 -10.00
N PRO A 124 -8.63 11.40 -11.14
CA PRO A 124 -7.98 11.10 -12.41
C PRO A 124 -6.94 12.17 -12.78
N PHE A 125 -5.80 11.74 -13.32
CA PHE A 125 -4.77 12.68 -13.77
C PHE A 125 -5.20 13.49 -14.98
N TYR A 126 -6.05 12.92 -15.82
CA TYR A 126 -6.51 13.57 -17.04
C TYR A 126 -8.03 13.71 -17.00
N ARG A 127 -8.50 14.93 -17.26
CA ARG A 127 -9.92 15.21 -17.43
C ARG A 127 -10.18 15.57 -18.88
N ASN A 128 -11.12 14.90 -19.46
CA ASN A 128 -11.57 15.24 -20.82
C ASN A 128 -12.67 16.28 -20.74
#